data_ffb6d0b04919478a13cb70d86c7557d9
#
_entry.id   ffb6d0b04919478a13cb70d86c7557d9
#
_cell.length_a   1.000
_cell.length_b   1.000
_cell.length_c   1.000
_cell.angle_alpha   90.00
_cell.angle_beta   90.00
_cell.angle_gamma   90.00
#
_symmetry.space_group_name_H-M   'P 1'
#
loop_
_entity.id
_entity.type
_entity.pdbx_description
1 polymer ?
#
loop_
_entity_poly.entity_id
_entity_poly.type
_entity_poly.pdbx_seq_one_letter_code
_entity_poly.pdbx_strand_id
1 'polypeptide(L)'
;DYASEGRTFFDDLPNAVSIGQLAATRAVDKLYPRRPSTGSYPVLFDQRISNTLIGHLMSAINGASIARGSSWLLNSINKKVLSDNLTLSEDPTRSRISGSRPFDAEGLPTTKKNFIEKGLLKKYILDLRSARKLKLKPLGNAYRSLSSTPQPGAGNLELSPGNNTLEDLIKNMKNGLLVTSLIGSTINQNTGDYSRGANGFWIENGEVVFPVNECTIAGNLKEMLLNV
;
A
#
# COMPACT_ATOMS: atom_id res chain seq x y z
N ASP A 1 -2.19 -18.87 -10.84
CA ASP A 1 -1.74 -17.50 -10.59
C ASP A 1 -2.00 -16.63 -11.81
N TYR A 2 -1.65 -15.37 -11.78
CA TYR A 2 -1.86 -14.43 -12.88
C TYR A 2 -0.70 -13.44 -13.01
N ALA A 3 -0.63 -12.79 -14.17
CA ALA A 3 0.16 -11.59 -14.39
C ALA A 3 -0.68 -10.60 -15.20
N SER A 4 -0.56 -9.32 -14.88
CA SER A 4 -1.24 -8.25 -15.61
C SER A 4 -0.36 -7.01 -15.62
N GLU A 5 -0.44 -6.26 -16.70
CA GLU A 5 0.23 -4.99 -16.86
C GLU A 5 -0.73 -3.95 -17.45
N GLY A 6 -0.61 -2.71 -17.02
CA GLY A 6 -1.41 -1.59 -17.52
C GLY A 6 -0.53 -0.36 -17.72
N ARG A 7 -0.74 0.36 -18.81
CA ARG A 7 -0.05 1.62 -19.11
C ARG A 7 -1.06 2.64 -19.63
N THR A 8 -0.73 3.90 -19.49
CA THR A 8 -1.54 5.00 -20.01
C THR A 8 -1.45 5.07 -21.55
N PHE A 9 -0.32 4.71 -22.13
CA PHE A 9 -0.06 4.72 -23.55
C PHE A 9 0.24 3.33 -24.06
N PHE A 10 -0.24 3.02 -25.27
CA PHE A 10 -0.09 1.71 -25.89
C PHE A 10 1.39 1.29 -26.07
N ASP A 11 2.22 2.24 -26.49
CA ASP A 11 3.65 2.01 -26.76
C ASP A 11 4.47 1.66 -25.50
N ASP A 12 3.91 1.93 -24.31
CA ASP A 12 4.54 1.60 -23.04
C ASP A 12 4.17 0.19 -22.53
N LEU A 13 3.27 -0.52 -23.22
CA LEU A 13 2.87 -1.87 -22.82
C LEU A 13 3.98 -2.87 -23.08
N PRO A 14 4.28 -3.77 -22.13
CA PRO A 14 5.21 -4.86 -22.35
C PRO A 14 4.63 -5.90 -23.32
N ASN A 15 5.50 -6.76 -23.85
CA ASN A 15 5.09 -7.83 -24.76
C ASN A 15 4.11 -8.80 -24.07
N ALA A 16 2.98 -9.10 -24.72
CA ALA A 16 1.96 -9.99 -24.19
C ALA A 16 2.47 -11.42 -23.91
N VAL A 17 3.41 -11.92 -24.71
CA VAL A 17 4.03 -13.26 -24.52
C VAL A 17 4.78 -13.31 -23.18
N SER A 18 5.54 -12.26 -22.85
CA SER A 18 6.26 -12.21 -21.57
C SER A 18 5.33 -12.19 -20.35
N ILE A 19 4.16 -11.54 -20.47
CA ILE A 19 3.12 -11.54 -19.42
C ILE A 19 2.53 -12.95 -19.26
N GLY A 20 2.23 -13.63 -20.36
CA GLY A 20 1.74 -15.00 -20.33
C GLY A 20 2.74 -16.00 -19.73
N GLN A 21 4.01 -15.89 -20.11
CA GLN A 21 5.10 -16.68 -19.52
C GLN A 21 5.26 -16.44 -18.03
N LEU A 22 5.22 -15.18 -17.59
CA LEU A 22 5.28 -14.84 -16.17
C LEU A 22 4.12 -15.43 -15.37
N ALA A 23 2.89 -15.41 -15.92
CA ALA A 23 1.73 -16.02 -15.28
C ALA A 23 1.88 -17.53 -15.14
N ALA A 24 2.39 -18.21 -16.20
CA ALA A 24 2.64 -19.64 -16.18
C ALA A 24 3.72 -20.03 -15.15
N THR A 25 4.86 -19.33 -15.13
CA THR A 25 5.93 -19.55 -14.12
C THR A 25 5.37 -19.42 -12.70
N ARG A 26 4.67 -18.33 -12.41
CA ARG A 26 4.05 -18.11 -11.10
C ARG A 26 3.07 -19.20 -10.67
N ALA A 27 2.33 -19.77 -11.64
CA ALA A 27 1.41 -20.86 -11.35
C ALA A 27 2.15 -22.18 -11.04
N VAL A 28 3.20 -22.49 -11.80
CA VAL A 28 4.05 -23.67 -11.58
C VAL A 28 4.78 -23.59 -10.24
N ASP A 29 5.34 -22.43 -9.89
CA ASP A 29 6.06 -22.21 -8.63
C ASP A 29 5.21 -22.44 -7.38
N LYS A 30 3.88 -22.37 -7.53
CA LYS A 30 2.91 -22.59 -6.43
C LYS A 30 2.35 -24.01 -6.34
N LEU A 31 2.85 -24.95 -7.14
CA LEU A 31 2.40 -26.34 -7.06
C LEU A 31 2.84 -27.00 -5.74
N TYR A 32 1.99 -27.89 -5.24
CA TYR A 32 2.21 -28.65 -4.00
C TYR A 32 2.48 -27.80 -2.75
N PRO A 33 1.60 -26.82 -2.46
CA PRO A 33 1.78 -25.93 -1.33
C PRO A 33 1.64 -26.68 0.01
N ARG A 34 2.29 -26.13 1.05
CA ARG A 34 2.23 -26.65 2.42
C ARG A 34 1.70 -25.56 3.35
N ARG A 35 1.19 -25.95 4.51
CA ARG A 35 0.86 -25.03 5.59
C ARG A 35 2.11 -24.77 6.43
N PRO A 36 2.46 -23.50 6.70
CA PRO A 36 3.54 -23.19 7.62
C PRO A 36 3.11 -23.46 9.07
N SER A 37 4.08 -23.62 9.98
CA SER A 37 3.79 -23.66 11.40
C SER A 37 3.25 -22.32 11.89
N THR A 38 2.32 -22.38 12.87
CA THR A 38 1.82 -21.16 13.52
C THR A 38 2.91 -20.56 14.41
N GLY A 39 3.11 -19.25 14.32
CA GLY A 39 4.13 -18.57 15.09
C GLY A 39 4.22 -17.08 14.77
N SER A 40 5.18 -16.41 15.38
CA SER A 40 5.54 -15.01 15.06
C SER A 40 6.78 -15.02 14.18
N TYR A 41 6.62 -14.57 12.95
CA TYR A 41 7.65 -14.58 11.92
C TYR A 41 7.73 -13.25 11.20
N PRO A 42 8.89 -12.86 10.68
CA PRO A 42 9.00 -11.79 9.69
C PRO A 42 8.14 -12.10 8.46
N VAL A 43 7.50 -11.07 7.92
CA VAL A 43 6.66 -11.19 6.73
C VAL A 43 7.13 -10.18 5.68
N LEU A 44 7.48 -10.67 4.52
CA LEU A 44 7.87 -9.88 3.36
C LEU A 44 6.68 -9.80 2.38
N PHE A 45 6.25 -8.60 2.03
CA PHE A 45 5.17 -8.38 1.07
C PHE A 45 5.75 -8.18 -0.33
N ASP A 46 5.42 -9.10 -1.23
CA ASP A 46 5.82 -9.00 -2.64
C ASP A 46 5.31 -7.70 -3.28
N GLN A 47 6.02 -7.18 -4.29
CA GLN A 47 5.66 -5.95 -5.01
C GLN A 47 4.22 -5.92 -5.54
N ARG A 48 3.62 -7.08 -5.85
CA ARG A 48 2.23 -7.21 -6.32
C ARG A 48 1.19 -6.79 -5.31
N ILE A 49 1.53 -6.88 -4.02
CA ILE A 49 0.59 -6.69 -2.91
C ILE A 49 1.06 -5.68 -1.87
N SER A 50 2.32 -5.25 -1.90
CA SER A 50 2.90 -4.30 -0.94
C SER A 50 2.15 -2.97 -0.91
N ASN A 51 1.61 -2.52 -2.05
CA ASN A 51 0.77 -1.33 -2.15
C ASN A 51 -0.51 -1.40 -1.29
N THR A 52 -0.98 -2.60 -0.91
CA THR A 52 -2.16 -2.75 -0.05
C THR A 52 -1.93 -2.17 1.35
N LEU A 53 -0.72 -2.30 1.90
CA LEU A 53 -0.37 -1.70 3.19
C LEU A 53 -0.43 -0.17 3.13
N ILE A 54 0.10 0.42 2.05
CA ILE A 54 -0.01 1.85 1.81
C ILE A 54 -1.47 2.27 1.59
N GLY A 55 -2.27 1.45 0.90
CA GLY A 55 -3.71 1.66 0.74
C GLY A 55 -4.46 1.76 2.08
N HIS A 56 -4.13 0.90 3.05
CA HIS A 56 -4.70 0.97 4.40
C HIS A 56 -4.27 2.24 5.15
N LEU A 57 -3.01 2.62 5.02
CA LEU A 57 -2.50 3.87 5.59
C LEU A 57 -3.20 5.10 4.99
N MET A 58 -3.38 5.14 3.66
CA MET A 58 -4.09 6.22 2.98
C MET A 58 -5.56 6.29 3.40
N SER A 59 -6.21 5.15 3.62
CA SER A 59 -7.57 5.08 4.16
C SER A 59 -7.64 5.64 5.59
N ALA A 60 -6.64 5.38 6.42
CA ALA A 60 -6.57 5.87 7.79
C ALA A 60 -6.34 7.39 7.88
N ILE A 61 -5.59 7.98 6.93
CA ILE A 61 -5.38 9.43 6.86
C ILE A 61 -6.40 10.16 5.98
N ASN A 62 -7.45 9.46 5.53
CA ASN A 62 -8.54 10.05 4.74
C ASN A 62 -9.34 11.05 5.59
N GLY A 63 -9.40 12.29 5.14
CA GLY A 63 -10.03 13.38 5.86
C GLY A 63 -11.50 13.17 6.19
N ALA A 64 -12.25 12.45 5.36
CA ALA A 64 -13.65 12.13 5.65
C ALA A 64 -13.75 11.12 6.81
N SER A 65 -12.85 10.13 6.90
CA SER A 65 -12.79 9.19 8.02
C SER A 65 -12.33 9.87 9.30
N ILE A 66 -11.29 10.70 9.23
CA ILE A 66 -10.83 11.53 10.36
C ILE A 66 -11.95 12.44 10.87
N ALA A 67 -12.68 13.12 9.98
CA ALA A 67 -13.76 14.03 10.34
C ALA A 67 -14.99 13.32 10.96
N ARG A 68 -15.18 12.02 10.68
CA ARG A 68 -16.21 11.19 11.34
C ARG A 68 -15.75 10.59 12.66
N GLY A 69 -14.46 10.65 12.98
CA GLY A 69 -13.90 9.97 14.15
C GLY A 69 -13.66 8.46 13.95
N SER A 70 -13.65 7.99 12.70
CA SER A 70 -13.51 6.56 12.34
C SER A 70 -12.17 6.28 11.67
N SER A 71 -11.09 6.44 12.41
CA SER A 71 -9.73 6.12 11.96
C SER A 71 -8.83 5.80 13.14
N TRP A 72 -7.96 4.81 12.96
CA TRP A 72 -6.90 4.48 13.92
C TRP A 72 -5.76 5.53 13.95
N LEU A 73 -5.75 6.52 13.02
CA LEU A 73 -4.82 7.65 12.99
C LEU A 73 -5.45 9.00 13.39
N LEU A 74 -6.52 8.97 14.19
CA LEU A 74 -7.06 10.20 14.78
C LEU A 74 -5.98 10.94 15.59
N ASN A 75 -5.94 12.28 15.44
CA ASN A 75 -5.00 13.15 16.17
C ASN A 75 -3.52 12.72 16.05
N SER A 76 -3.14 12.20 14.87
CA SER A 76 -1.79 11.68 14.61
C SER A 76 -0.89 12.63 13.80
N ILE A 77 -1.32 13.84 13.50
CA ILE A 77 -0.46 14.86 12.88
C ILE A 77 0.78 15.09 13.75
N ASN A 78 1.96 15.08 13.09
CA ASN A 78 3.30 15.14 13.69
C ASN A 78 3.68 13.95 14.61
N LYS A 79 2.90 12.87 14.60
CA LYS A 79 3.29 11.62 15.26
C LYS A 79 3.92 10.66 14.26
N LYS A 80 4.76 9.77 14.75
CA LYS A 80 5.40 8.69 13.99
C LYS A 80 4.35 7.64 13.60
N VAL A 81 4.28 7.32 12.31
CA VAL A 81 3.34 6.35 11.73
C VAL A 81 4.01 5.38 10.76
N LEU A 82 5.26 5.66 10.37
CA LEU A 82 6.16 4.80 9.58
C LEU A 82 7.57 4.83 10.19
N SER A 83 8.45 3.95 9.71
CA SER A 83 9.88 4.03 10.03
C SER A 83 10.49 5.37 9.62
N ASP A 84 11.50 5.83 10.36
CA ASP A 84 12.11 7.17 10.21
C ASP A 84 12.79 7.39 8.85
N ASN A 85 13.17 6.32 8.15
CA ASN A 85 13.77 6.37 6.82
C ASN A 85 12.75 6.50 5.69
N LEU A 86 11.44 6.39 5.99
CA LEU A 86 10.39 6.35 4.98
C LEU A 86 9.67 7.70 4.85
N THR A 87 9.48 8.10 3.60
CA THR A 87 8.68 9.28 3.21
C THR A 87 7.64 8.82 2.19
N LEU A 88 6.37 9.19 2.43
CA LEU A 88 5.26 8.95 1.50
C LEU A 88 4.84 10.27 0.86
N SER A 89 5.06 10.37 -0.43
CA SER A 89 4.76 11.56 -1.23
C SER A 89 3.68 11.33 -2.28
N GLU A 90 3.07 12.41 -2.73
CA GLU A 90 2.23 12.48 -3.93
C GLU A 90 2.84 13.44 -4.92
N ASP A 91 2.94 13.03 -6.19
CA ASP A 91 3.32 13.91 -7.29
C ASP A 91 2.27 13.86 -8.41
N PRO A 92 1.30 14.80 -8.40
CA PRO A 92 0.24 14.86 -9.40
C PRO A 92 0.69 15.49 -10.73
N THR A 93 1.97 15.84 -10.90
CA THR A 93 2.51 16.50 -12.09
C THR A 93 3.33 15.58 -13.00
N ARG A 94 3.48 14.30 -12.63
CA ARG A 94 4.25 13.32 -13.40
C ARG A 94 3.64 13.11 -14.77
N SER A 95 4.46 13.20 -15.82
CA SER A 95 4.01 12.95 -17.20
C SER A 95 3.75 11.46 -17.45
N ARG A 96 2.85 11.14 -18.39
CA ARG A 96 2.51 9.79 -18.84
C ARG A 96 1.94 8.85 -17.77
N ILE A 97 1.43 9.38 -16.65
CA ILE A 97 0.83 8.62 -15.56
C ILE A 97 -0.62 9.04 -15.35
N SER A 98 -1.53 8.08 -15.21
CA SER A 98 -2.98 8.28 -15.17
C SER A 98 -3.47 9.13 -13.98
N GLY A 99 -2.76 9.13 -12.87
CA GLY A 99 -3.11 9.92 -11.68
C GLY A 99 -2.72 11.39 -11.74
N SER A 100 -2.09 11.85 -12.83
CA SER A 100 -1.63 13.24 -12.98
C SER A 100 -2.75 14.17 -13.40
N ARG A 101 -2.80 15.36 -12.80
CA ARG A 101 -3.83 16.36 -13.03
C ARG A 101 -3.38 17.73 -12.53
N PRO A 102 -3.70 18.85 -13.23
CA PRO A 102 -3.33 20.20 -12.81
C PRO A 102 -4.21 20.74 -11.68
N PHE A 103 -5.43 20.25 -11.55
CA PHE A 103 -6.39 20.62 -10.50
C PHE A 103 -7.22 19.40 -10.08
N ASP A 104 -7.76 19.43 -8.88
CA ASP A 104 -8.59 18.40 -8.32
C ASP A 104 -10.08 18.49 -8.74
N ALA A 105 -10.94 17.62 -8.23
CA ALA A 105 -12.37 17.59 -8.58
C ALA A 105 -13.18 18.78 -8.01
N GLU A 106 -12.57 19.63 -7.20
CA GLU A 106 -13.15 20.87 -6.66
C GLU A 106 -12.49 22.12 -7.24
N GLY A 107 -11.63 21.97 -8.28
CA GLY A 107 -10.97 23.08 -8.98
C GLY A 107 -9.74 23.64 -8.25
N LEU A 108 -9.27 23.00 -7.19
CA LEU A 108 -8.08 23.44 -6.49
C LEU A 108 -6.80 22.95 -7.20
N PRO A 109 -5.75 23.79 -7.32
CA PRO A 109 -4.50 23.38 -7.93
C PRO A 109 -3.86 22.23 -7.16
N THR A 110 -3.31 21.27 -7.89
CA THR A 110 -2.57 20.15 -7.31
C THR A 110 -1.08 20.48 -7.27
N THR A 111 -0.41 20.00 -6.25
CA THR A 111 1.03 20.20 -6.08
C THR A 111 1.68 18.98 -5.48
N LYS A 112 2.98 18.80 -5.75
CA LYS A 112 3.79 17.78 -5.07
C LYS A 112 3.77 18.03 -3.56
N LYS A 113 3.58 16.96 -2.77
CA LYS A 113 3.52 17.06 -1.31
C LYS A 113 3.87 15.76 -0.61
N ASN A 114 4.36 15.87 0.62
CA ASN A 114 4.55 14.73 1.50
C ASN A 114 3.36 14.61 2.44
N PHE A 115 2.73 13.44 2.49
CA PHE A 115 1.76 13.08 3.53
C PHE A 115 2.49 12.63 4.79
N ILE A 116 3.57 11.86 4.60
CA ILE A 116 4.45 11.40 5.66
C ILE A 116 5.88 11.80 5.29
N GLU A 117 6.62 12.34 6.22
CA GLU A 117 7.99 12.77 6.04
C GLU A 117 8.85 12.21 7.16
N LYS A 118 9.85 11.40 6.79
CA LYS A 118 10.72 10.71 7.75
C LYS A 118 9.91 10.06 8.88
N GLY A 119 8.94 9.24 8.50
CA GLY A 119 8.05 8.53 9.41
C GLY A 119 6.94 9.35 10.07
N LEU A 120 7.00 10.69 10.03
CA LEU A 120 6.05 11.58 10.70
C LEU A 120 4.89 11.94 9.79
N LEU A 121 3.65 11.73 10.25
CA LEU A 121 2.46 12.16 9.53
C LEU A 121 2.37 13.69 9.50
N LYS A 122 2.40 14.29 8.32
CA LYS A 122 2.36 15.74 8.13
C LYS A 122 1.00 16.26 7.70
N LYS A 123 0.23 15.47 6.94
CA LYS A 123 -1.02 15.92 6.32
C LYS A 123 -2.03 14.80 6.25
N TYR A 124 -3.30 15.13 6.46
CA TYR A 124 -4.43 14.29 6.05
C TYR A 124 -4.78 14.56 4.58
N ILE A 125 -5.41 13.61 3.92
CA ILE A 125 -5.96 13.78 2.56
C ILE A 125 -7.29 14.50 2.70
N LEU A 126 -7.44 15.69 2.13
CA LEU A 126 -8.60 16.56 2.38
C LEU A 126 -9.29 16.98 1.08
N ASP A 127 -10.62 16.86 1.03
CA ASP A 127 -11.51 17.65 0.19
C ASP A 127 -11.93 18.93 0.94
N LEU A 128 -12.64 19.84 0.28
CA LEU A 128 -13.11 21.09 0.92
C LEU A 128 -14.02 20.83 2.11
N ARG A 129 -14.86 19.79 2.05
CA ARG A 129 -15.80 19.43 3.12
C ARG A 129 -15.06 19.00 4.38
N SER A 130 -14.14 18.04 4.25
CA SER A 130 -13.35 17.56 5.39
C SER A 130 -12.39 18.63 5.91
N ALA A 131 -11.78 19.43 5.03
CA ALA A 131 -10.92 20.55 5.39
C ALA A 131 -11.67 21.56 6.28
N ARG A 132 -12.87 21.98 5.89
CA ARG A 132 -13.72 22.88 6.69
C ARG A 132 -14.06 22.27 8.06
N LYS A 133 -14.51 21.01 8.08
CA LYS A 133 -14.89 20.32 9.32
C LYS A 133 -13.73 20.19 10.29
N LEU A 134 -12.52 19.91 9.79
CA LEU A 134 -11.31 19.75 10.58
C LEU A 134 -10.57 21.08 10.85
N LYS A 135 -11.03 22.19 10.26
CA LYS A 135 -10.37 23.51 10.30
C LYS A 135 -8.91 23.46 9.78
N LEU A 136 -8.69 22.67 8.73
CA LEU A 136 -7.39 22.50 8.08
C LEU A 136 -7.41 23.09 6.67
N LYS A 137 -6.23 23.41 6.12
CA LYS A 137 -6.09 23.92 4.76
C LYS A 137 -6.31 22.79 3.75
N PRO A 138 -7.17 22.96 2.71
CA PRO A 138 -7.31 22.00 1.63
C PRO A 138 -6.04 21.91 0.79
N LEU A 139 -5.79 20.77 0.16
CA LEU A 139 -4.51 20.44 -0.48
C LEU A 139 -4.64 20.06 -1.97
N GLY A 140 -5.82 20.23 -2.59
CA GLY A 140 -6.04 19.78 -3.97
C GLY A 140 -6.12 18.25 -4.08
N ASN A 141 -6.86 17.61 -3.17
CA ASN A 141 -6.96 16.16 -3.05
C ASN A 141 -8.40 15.64 -3.16
N ALA A 142 -9.26 16.34 -3.89
CA ALA A 142 -10.59 15.86 -4.16
C ALA A 142 -10.63 14.98 -5.42
N TYR A 143 -11.33 13.84 -5.33
CA TYR A 143 -11.67 12.94 -6.43
C TYR A 143 -13.18 12.76 -6.49
N ARG A 144 -13.72 12.51 -7.67
CA ARG A 144 -15.12 12.10 -7.80
C ARG A 144 -15.31 11.19 -9.02
N SER A 145 -16.24 10.27 -8.91
CA SER A 145 -16.81 9.57 -10.05
C SER A 145 -17.92 10.39 -10.70
N LEU A 146 -18.42 9.96 -11.86
CA LEU A 146 -19.46 10.67 -12.61
C LEU A 146 -20.73 10.94 -11.80
N SER A 147 -21.10 10.04 -10.90
CA SER A 147 -22.36 10.08 -10.12
C SER A 147 -22.15 10.39 -8.62
N SER A 148 -20.92 10.76 -8.19
CA SER A 148 -20.64 10.99 -6.78
C SER A 148 -20.27 12.46 -6.49
N THR A 149 -20.46 12.87 -5.26
CA THR A 149 -19.87 14.11 -4.73
C THR A 149 -18.35 13.94 -4.58
N PRO A 150 -17.56 15.03 -4.60
CA PRO A 150 -16.13 14.96 -4.30
C PRO A 150 -15.84 14.27 -2.97
N GLN A 151 -14.78 13.47 -2.94
CA GLN A 151 -14.29 12.75 -1.77
C GLN A 151 -12.77 12.92 -1.67
N PRO A 152 -12.18 12.89 -0.45
CA PRO A 152 -10.74 12.92 -0.31
C PRO A 152 -10.08 11.71 -0.98
N GLY A 153 -9.05 11.97 -1.77
CA GLY A 153 -8.26 10.92 -2.44
C GLY A 153 -6.89 11.44 -2.87
N ALA A 154 -5.97 10.55 -3.11
CA ALA A 154 -4.64 10.85 -3.61
C ALA A 154 -4.29 9.94 -4.79
N GLY A 155 -3.44 10.43 -5.68
CA GLY A 155 -2.92 9.69 -6.82
C GLY A 155 -1.41 9.82 -6.92
N ASN A 156 -0.77 8.99 -7.80
CA ASN A 156 0.68 9.02 -8.03
C ASN A 156 1.50 9.04 -6.72
N LEU A 157 1.14 8.13 -5.81
CA LEU A 157 1.82 7.97 -4.54
C LEU A 157 3.18 7.30 -4.77
N GLU A 158 4.16 7.72 -3.99
CA GLU A 158 5.49 7.16 -3.97
C GLU A 158 5.98 7.04 -2.52
N LEU A 159 6.33 5.80 -2.14
CA LEU A 159 7.08 5.54 -0.93
C LEU A 159 8.57 5.61 -1.28
N SER A 160 9.36 6.33 -0.46
CA SER A 160 10.81 6.42 -0.69
C SER A 160 11.43 5.02 -0.77
N PRO A 161 12.33 4.75 -1.75
CA PRO A 161 12.97 3.45 -1.88
C PRO A 161 13.92 3.18 -0.70
N GLY A 162 14.07 1.91 -0.36
CA GLY A 162 15.16 1.42 0.48
C GLY A 162 16.41 1.08 -0.35
N ASN A 163 17.44 0.58 0.33
CA ASN A 163 18.72 0.22 -0.30
C ASN A 163 18.85 -1.29 -0.57
N ASN A 164 17.94 -2.11 -0.06
CA ASN A 164 18.01 -3.56 -0.17
C ASN A 164 17.25 -4.06 -1.39
N THR A 165 17.78 -5.05 -2.06
CA THR A 165 17.07 -5.82 -3.09
C THR A 165 16.10 -6.82 -2.43
N LEU A 166 15.22 -7.44 -3.22
CA LEU A 166 14.36 -8.53 -2.73
C LEU A 166 15.20 -9.71 -2.22
N GLU A 167 16.26 -10.04 -2.93
CA GLU A 167 17.22 -11.10 -2.57
C GLU A 167 17.91 -10.81 -1.23
N ASP A 168 18.32 -9.55 -1.00
CA ASP A 168 18.92 -9.13 0.27
C ASP A 168 17.92 -9.28 1.42
N LEU A 169 16.66 -8.88 1.20
CA LEU A 169 15.60 -8.98 2.20
C LEU A 169 15.31 -10.44 2.55
N ILE A 170 15.22 -11.35 1.56
CA ILE A 170 15.02 -12.77 1.76
C ILE A 170 16.20 -13.37 2.56
N LYS A 171 17.43 -13.08 2.14
CA LYS A 171 18.65 -13.58 2.80
C LYS A 171 18.74 -13.12 4.26
N ASN A 172 18.43 -11.85 4.53
CA ASN A 172 18.50 -11.27 5.87
C ASN A 172 17.38 -11.74 6.78
N MET A 173 16.22 -12.13 6.23
CA MET A 173 15.06 -12.60 6.99
C MET A 173 15.34 -13.90 7.74
N LYS A 174 16.21 -14.76 7.25
CA LYS A 174 16.50 -16.12 7.72
C LYS A 174 15.29 -17.05 7.61
N ASN A 175 14.31 -16.93 8.51
CA ASN A 175 13.07 -17.71 8.49
C ASN A 175 11.87 -16.77 8.49
N GLY A 176 10.90 -16.99 7.59
CA GLY A 176 9.74 -16.13 7.49
C GLY A 176 8.86 -16.45 6.28
N LEU A 177 7.96 -15.54 5.96
CA LEU A 177 6.97 -15.71 4.90
C LEU A 177 7.09 -14.59 3.86
N LEU A 178 7.36 -14.95 2.60
CA LEU A 178 7.18 -14.09 1.44
C LEU A 178 5.73 -14.23 0.95
N VAL A 179 4.92 -13.19 1.13
CA VAL A 179 3.52 -13.18 0.71
C VAL A 179 3.40 -12.65 -0.70
N THR A 180 2.74 -13.39 -1.58
CA THR A 180 2.52 -13.04 -2.99
C THR A 180 1.07 -12.77 -3.35
N SER A 181 0.14 -13.19 -2.50
CA SER A 181 -1.28 -12.87 -2.64
C SER A 181 -1.99 -12.84 -1.31
N LEU A 182 -3.05 -12.05 -1.22
CA LEU A 182 -3.86 -11.86 -0.02
C LEU A 182 -5.33 -12.15 -0.34
N ILE A 183 -6.03 -12.79 0.60
CA ILE A 183 -7.44 -13.16 0.49
C ILE A 183 -8.22 -12.51 1.64
N GLY A 184 -9.42 -12.06 1.36
CA GLY A 184 -10.26 -11.36 2.34
C GLY A 184 -9.75 -9.94 2.63
N SER A 185 -10.42 -9.23 3.51
CA SER A 185 -10.11 -7.83 3.85
C SER A 185 -10.62 -7.46 5.24
N THR A 186 -10.35 -8.29 6.23
CA THR A 186 -10.76 -7.99 7.62
C THR A 186 -9.78 -7.01 8.23
N ILE A 187 -10.12 -5.72 8.15
CA ILE A 187 -9.36 -4.63 8.74
C ILE A 187 -10.31 -3.75 9.53
N ASN A 188 -10.02 -3.56 10.81
CA ASN A 188 -10.79 -2.65 11.64
C ASN A 188 -10.28 -1.21 11.45
N GLN A 189 -11.09 -0.37 10.82
CA GLN A 189 -10.74 1.02 10.52
C GLN A 189 -10.56 1.90 11.77
N ASN A 190 -11.10 1.50 12.93
CA ASN A 190 -11.00 2.27 14.15
C ASN A 190 -9.77 1.88 14.99
N THR A 191 -9.40 0.61 15.01
CA THR A 191 -8.31 0.09 15.85
C THR A 191 -7.02 -0.17 15.08
N GLY A 192 -7.12 -0.44 13.78
CA GLY A 192 -6.00 -0.85 12.93
C GLY A 192 -5.74 -2.35 12.96
N ASP A 193 -6.61 -3.15 13.57
CA ASP A 193 -6.46 -4.61 13.58
C ASP A 193 -6.54 -5.16 12.16
N TYR A 194 -5.61 -6.03 11.84
CA TYR A 194 -5.38 -6.58 10.51
C TYR A 194 -5.43 -8.10 10.57
N SER A 195 -6.24 -8.71 9.72
CA SER A 195 -6.28 -10.16 9.55
C SER A 195 -6.63 -10.49 8.10
N ARG A 196 -5.74 -11.19 7.39
CA ARG A 196 -5.95 -11.60 5.99
C ARG A 196 -5.42 -12.99 5.73
N GLY A 197 -6.17 -13.77 4.97
CA GLY A 197 -5.64 -14.99 4.35
C GLY A 197 -4.48 -14.63 3.42
N ALA A 198 -3.47 -15.48 3.39
CA ALA A 198 -2.25 -15.25 2.63
C ALA A 198 -1.77 -16.52 1.92
N ASN A 199 -1.18 -16.31 0.74
CA ASN A 199 -0.44 -17.33 0.00
C ASN A 199 0.92 -16.76 -0.39
N GLY A 200 1.91 -17.62 -0.51
CA GLY A 200 3.27 -17.18 -0.86
C GLY A 200 4.28 -18.29 -0.77
N PHE A 201 5.44 -17.99 -0.17
CA PHE A 201 6.55 -18.93 -0.07
C PHE A 201 7.15 -18.87 1.33
N TRP A 202 7.47 -20.03 1.87
CA TRP A 202 8.22 -20.15 3.12
C TRP A 202 9.71 -19.95 2.86
N ILE A 203 10.35 -19.20 3.74
CA ILE A 203 11.77 -18.91 3.70
C ILE A 203 12.42 -19.60 4.89
N GLU A 204 13.50 -20.37 4.63
CA GLU A 204 14.36 -20.96 5.65
C GLU A 204 15.82 -20.67 5.30
N ASN A 205 16.60 -20.27 6.29
CA ASN A 205 18.02 -19.95 6.15
C ASN A 205 18.33 -18.93 5.04
N GLY A 206 17.36 -18.03 4.77
CA GLY A 206 17.50 -17.01 3.73
C GLY A 206 17.26 -17.52 2.29
N GLU A 207 16.61 -18.67 2.13
CA GLU A 207 16.25 -19.26 0.84
C GLU A 207 14.75 -19.59 0.78
N VAL A 208 14.16 -19.48 -0.42
CA VAL A 208 12.78 -19.90 -0.68
C VAL A 208 12.72 -21.42 -0.76
N VAL A 209 11.94 -22.08 0.13
CA VAL A 209 11.95 -23.55 0.26
C VAL A 209 10.72 -24.21 -0.32
N PHE A 210 9.52 -23.74 -0.01
CA PHE A 210 8.27 -24.32 -0.50
C PHE A 210 7.15 -23.27 -0.60
N PRO A 211 6.19 -23.48 -1.51
CA PRO A 211 5.01 -22.62 -1.59
C PRO A 211 4.07 -22.87 -0.40
N VAL A 212 3.41 -21.79 0.02
CA VAL A 212 2.51 -21.76 1.18
C VAL A 212 1.12 -21.34 0.75
N ASN A 213 0.10 -22.02 1.25
CA ASN A 213 -1.29 -21.61 1.21
C ASN A 213 -2.01 -21.81 2.56
N GLU A 214 -3.29 -21.43 2.61
CA GLU A 214 -4.17 -21.66 3.77
C GLU A 214 -3.58 -21.16 5.09
N CYS A 215 -2.87 -20.02 5.04
CA CYS A 215 -2.40 -19.36 6.25
C CYS A 215 -3.06 -17.96 6.41
N THR A 216 -2.97 -17.43 7.60
CA THR A 216 -3.48 -16.10 7.94
C THR A 216 -2.36 -15.26 8.53
N ILE A 217 -2.24 -14.03 8.04
CA ILE A 217 -1.40 -13.00 8.66
C ILE A 217 -2.29 -12.13 9.52
N ALA A 218 -1.95 -11.99 10.79
CA ALA A 218 -2.65 -11.14 11.74
C ALA A 218 -1.67 -10.19 12.44
N GLY A 219 -2.15 -9.00 12.76
CA GLY A 219 -1.37 -7.98 13.45
C GLY A 219 -2.15 -6.69 13.66
N ASN A 220 -1.46 -5.63 14.02
CA ASN A 220 -2.03 -4.28 14.07
C ASN A 220 -1.26 -3.35 13.15
N LEU A 221 -1.95 -2.64 12.27
CA LEU A 221 -1.34 -1.78 11.24
C LEU A 221 -0.44 -0.68 11.83
N LYS A 222 -0.71 -0.19 13.05
CA LYS A 222 0.18 0.79 13.69
C LYS A 222 1.57 0.20 13.94
N GLU A 223 1.60 -1.03 14.49
CA GLU A 223 2.85 -1.72 14.80
C GLU A 223 3.54 -2.20 13.53
N MET A 224 2.77 -2.80 12.61
CA MET A 224 3.30 -3.28 11.33
C MET A 224 4.01 -2.17 10.55
N LEU A 225 3.40 -1.00 10.42
CA LEU A 225 3.94 0.10 9.63
C LEU A 225 5.13 0.81 10.32
N LEU A 226 5.24 0.74 11.63
CA LEU A 226 6.41 1.27 12.36
C LEU A 226 7.64 0.36 12.24
N ASN A 227 7.43 -0.91 11.89
CA ASN A 227 8.48 -1.94 11.80
C ASN A 227 8.85 -2.30 10.34
N VAL A 228 8.43 -1.47 9.37
CA VAL A 228 8.80 -1.63 7.95
C VAL A 228 10.21 -1.14 7.70
#